data_57ddcabb15740cbf96bba91b6adfff00
#
_entry.id   57ddcabb15740cbf96bba91b6adfff00
#
_cell.length_a   1.000
_cell.length_b   1.000
_cell.length_c   1.000
_cell.angle_alpha   90.00
_cell.angle_beta   90.00
_cell.angle_gamma   90.00
#
_symmetry.space_group_name_H-M   'P 1'
#
loop_
_entity.id
_entity.type
_entity.pdbx_description
1 polymer ?
#
loop_
_entity_poly.entity_id
_entity_poly.type
_entity_poly.pdbx_seq_one_letter_code
_entity_poly.pdbx_strand_id
1 'polypeptide(L)'
;MISDTHDNIDNILKATREFNERRADIVIHAGDYVSPISVESFMGVKLIGILGNNDTDVLGLTSAFNKIGGELKGEIIESQYDGLNFAVYHGTNFNKKELLIKSAKYDVFVCGHTHRTLSTTFGKTMVINPGTANGWFLGYKATAAIFDTTDRHIEFINL
;
A
#
# COMPACT_ATOMS: atom_id res chain seq x y z
N MET A 1 2.69 0.82 -5.30
CA MET A 1 1.79 0.93 -4.13
C MET A 1 0.56 0.08 -4.35
N ILE A 2 0.08 -0.61 -3.32
CA ILE A 2 -1.09 -1.49 -3.36
C ILE A 2 -1.76 -1.51 -1.98
N SER A 3 -3.04 -1.83 -1.88
CA SER A 3 -3.81 -1.94 -0.64
C SER A 3 -5.02 -2.85 -0.82
N ASP A 4 -5.58 -3.29 0.31
CA ASP A 4 -6.88 -3.96 0.35
C ASP A 4 -6.95 -5.16 -0.62
N THR A 5 -5.98 -6.07 -0.49
CA THR A 5 -5.84 -7.26 -1.34
C THR A 5 -6.84 -8.36 -0.97
N HIS A 6 -7.22 -8.46 0.32
CA HIS A 6 -8.25 -9.36 0.83
C HIS A 6 -8.21 -10.76 0.19
N ASP A 7 -7.03 -11.39 0.22
CA ASP A 7 -6.78 -12.73 -0.30
C ASP A 7 -7.12 -12.96 -1.80
N ASN A 8 -7.20 -11.90 -2.59
CA ASN A 8 -7.33 -12.04 -4.04
C ASN A 8 -5.98 -12.33 -4.67
N ILE A 9 -5.58 -13.61 -4.60
CA ILE A 9 -4.26 -14.08 -5.04
C ILE A 9 -4.03 -13.78 -6.53
N ASP A 10 -5.05 -13.94 -7.37
CA ASP A 10 -4.92 -13.69 -8.81
C ASP A 10 -4.52 -12.24 -9.10
N ASN A 11 -5.16 -11.28 -8.42
CA ASN A 11 -4.83 -9.87 -8.56
C ASN A 11 -3.49 -9.50 -7.92
N ILE A 12 -3.12 -10.14 -6.80
CA ILE A 12 -1.78 -9.99 -6.20
C ILE A 12 -0.71 -10.43 -7.20
N LEU A 13 -0.88 -11.58 -7.85
CA LEU A 13 0.07 -12.08 -8.84
C LEU A 13 0.15 -11.18 -10.09
N LYS A 14 -0.99 -10.61 -10.52
CA LYS A 14 -0.99 -9.60 -11.61
C LYS A 14 -0.22 -8.34 -11.18
N ALA A 15 -0.51 -7.80 -9.99
CA ALA A 15 0.18 -6.63 -9.46
C ALA A 15 1.68 -6.87 -9.34
N THR A 16 2.10 -8.04 -8.83
CA THR A 16 3.51 -8.41 -8.69
C THR A 16 4.23 -8.43 -10.05
N ARG A 17 3.59 -8.95 -11.10
CA ARG A 17 4.13 -8.89 -12.46
C ARG A 17 4.28 -7.45 -12.96
N GLU A 18 3.23 -6.63 -12.82
CA GLU A 18 3.26 -5.22 -13.20
C GLU A 18 4.38 -4.45 -12.50
N PHE A 19 4.58 -4.67 -11.19
CA PHE A 19 5.66 -4.05 -10.44
C PHE A 19 7.05 -4.46 -10.94
N ASN A 20 7.24 -5.74 -11.26
CA ASN A 20 8.50 -6.24 -11.81
C ASN A 20 8.77 -5.73 -13.23
N GLU A 21 7.78 -5.73 -14.12
CA GLU A 21 7.91 -5.25 -15.50
C GLU A 21 8.25 -3.76 -15.54
N ARG A 22 7.69 -2.99 -14.59
CA ARG A 22 7.97 -1.55 -14.44
C ARG A 22 9.20 -1.27 -13.58
N ARG A 23 9.92 -2.31 -13.11
CA ARG A 23 11.14 -2.22 -12.30
C ARG A 23 10.95 -1.36 -11.04
N ALA A 24 9.84 -1.56 -10.34
CA ALA A 24 9.59 -0.87 -9.09
C ALA A 24 10.64 -1.26 -8.04
N ASP A 25 11.33 -0.28 -7.46
CA ASP A 25 12.38 -0.51 -6.47
C ASP A 25 11.81 -1.05 -5.16
N ILE A 26 10.60 -0.62 -4.80
CA ILE A 26 9.91 -0.98 -3.55
C ILE A 26 8.42 -1.08 -3.82
N VAL A 27 7.78 -2.10 -3.28
CA VAL A 27 6.32 -2.21 -3.21
C VAL A 27 5.86 -1.85 -1.80
N ILE A 28 5.05 -0.81 -1.68
CA ILE A 28 4.42 -0.40 -0.43
C ILE A 28 2.99 -0.96 -0.40
N HIS A 29 2.67 -1.76 0.62
CA HIS A 29 1.31 -2.25 0.86
C HIS A 29 0.67 -1.56 2.07
N ALA A 30 -0.45 -0.89 1.85
CA ALA A 30 -1.10 -0.06 2.86
C ALA A 30 -2.13 -0.81 3.73
N GLY A 31 -1.97 -2.15 3.89
CA GLY A 31 -2.77 -2.98 4.80
C GLY A 31 -3.94 -3.71 4.15
N ASP A 32 -4.60 -4.55 4.95
CA ASP A 32 -5.68 -5.45 4.57
C ASP A 32 -5.26 -6.55 3.59
N TYR A 33 -4.30 -7.39 4.05
CA TYR A 33 -3.90 -8.66 3.39
C TYR A 33 -4.92 -9.75 3.65
N VAL A 34 -5.35 -9.86 4.90
CA VAL A 34 -6.18 -10.84 5.59
C VAL A 34 -5.38 -12.07 6.02
N SER A 35 -4.71 -12.79 5.12
CA SER A 35 -3.97 -13.99 5.48
C SER A 35 -2.51 -14.02 4.99
N PRO A 36 -1.66 -14.89 5.58
CA PRO A 36 -0.26 -15.03 5.20
C PRO A 36 -0.02 -15.36 3.72
N ILE A 37 -0.92 -16.09 3.07
CA ILE A 37 -0.77 -16.46 1.65
C ILE A 37 -0.80 -15.23 0.73
N SER A 38 -1.55 -14.19 1.10
CA SER A 38 -1.54 -12.92 0.37
C SER A 38 -0.15 -12.30 0.36
N VAL A 39 0.52 -12.28 1.52
CA VAL A 39 1.90 -11.77 1.63
C VAL A 39 2.88 -12.63 0.84
N GLU A 40 2.79 -13.96 0.97
CA GLU A 40 3.67 -14.90 0.25
C GLU A 40 3.56 -14.75 -1.27
N SER A 41 2.40 -14.34 -1.77
CA SER A 41 2.15 -14.13 -3.20
C SER A 41 2.88 -12.91 -3.80
N PHE A 42 3.50 -12.08 -2.95
CA PHE A 42 4.41 -11.00 -3.38
C PHE A 42 5.87 -11.45 -3.51
N MET A 43 6.15 -12.75 -3.46
CA MET A 43 7.52 -13.25 -3.65
C MET A 43 8.12 -12.71 -4.96
N GLY A 44 9.35 -12.19 -4.89
CA GLY A 44 10.06 -11.64 -6.05
C GLY A 44 10.01 -10.11 -6.15
N VAL A 45 9.31 -9.42 -5.24
CA VAL A 45 9.38 -7.96 -5.10
C VAL A 45 9.83 -7.58 -3.68
N LYS A 46 10.46 -6.42 -3.54
CA LYS A 46 10.80 -5.87 -2.22
C LYS A 46 9.55 -5.28 -1.58
N LEU A 47 8.88 -6.06 -0.73
CA LEU A 47 7.63 -5.67 -0.08
C LEU A 47 7.89 -5.02 1.28
N ILE A 48 7.31 -3.84 1.49
CA ILE A 48 7.22 -3.18 2.79
C ILE A 48 5.75 -2.88 3.05
N GLY A 49 5.23 -3.24 4.23
CA GLY A 49 3.83 -3.07 4.49
C GLY A 49 3.47 -2.72 5.92
N ILE A 50 2.21 -2.34 6.09
CA ILE A 50 1.59 -2.07 7.38
C ILE A 50 0.37 -2.97 7.58
N LEU A 51 -0.12 -3.03 8.81
CA LEU A 51 -1.37 -3.71 9.14
C LEU A 51 -2.57 -2.81 8.85
N GLY A 52 -3.62 -3.39 8.26
CA GLY A 52 -4.95 -2.82 8.18
C GLY A 52 -5.88 -3.39 9.27
N ASN A 53 -7.16 -3.05 9.23
CA ASN A 53 -8.12 -3.50 10.24
C ASN A 53 -8.56 -4.97 10.07
N ASN A 54 -8.34 -5.57 8.91
CA ASN A 54 -8.65 -6.97 8.67
C ASN A 54 -7.45 -7.92 8.88
N ASP A 55 -6.29 -7.38 9.25
CA ASP A 55 -5.04 -8.13 9.43
C ASP A 55 -4.91 -8.63 10.89
N THR A 56 -5.72 -9.62 11.26
CA THR A 56 -5.83 -10.11 12.64
C THR A 56 -4.78 -11.16 13.02
N ASP A 57 -4.27 -11.94 12.05
CA ASP A 57 -3.18 -12.89 12.26
C ASP A 57 -1.80 -12.22 12.11
N VAL A 58 -1.47 -11.35 13.05
CA VAL A 58 -0.22 -10.59 13.02
C VAL A 58 1.02 -11.49 13.03
N LEU A 59 0.98 -12.62 13.75
CA LEU A 59 2.10 -13.57 13.81
C LEU A 59 2.31 -14.30 12.47
N GLY A 60 1.23 -14.77 11.87
CA GLY A 60 1.27 -15.41 10.56
C GLY A 60 1.74 -14.45 9.47
N LEU A 61 1.21 -13.23 9.45
CA LEU A 61 1.65 -12.17 8.52
C LEU A 61 3.13 -11.84 8.70
N THR A 62 3.60 -11.66 9.96
CA THR A 62 5.02 -11.41 10.23
C THR A 62 5.92 -12.54 9.71
N SER A 63 5.50 -13.79 9.93
CA SER A 63 6.23 -14.96 9.40
C SER A 63 6.29 -14.98 7.87
N ALA A 64 5.17 -14.65 7.22
CA ALA A 64 5.09 -14.57 5.76
C ALA A 64 5.98 -13.47 5.19
N PHE A 65 5.99 -12.29 5.79
CA PHE A 65 6.91 -11.20 5.42
C PHE A 65 8.38 -11.64 5.54
N ASN A 66 8.76 -12.25 6.65
CA ASN A 66 10.12 -12.77 6.83
C ASN A 66 10.48 -13.81 5.77
N LYS A 67 9.54 -14.72 5.42
CA LYS A 67 9.73 -15.76 4.41
C LYS A 67 10.07 -15.21 3.03
N ILE A 68 9.46 -14.10 2.64
CA ILE A 68 9.72 -13.46 1.33
C ILE A 68 10.81 -12.39 1.37
N GLY A 69 11.44 -12.16 2.54
CA GLY A 69 12.44 -11.09 2.72
C GLY A 69 11.85 -9.68 2.73
N GLY A 70 10.56 -9.56 3.02
CA GLY A 70 9.85 -8.28 3.16
C GLY A 70 9.88 -7.73 4.59
N GLU A 71 9.28 -6.57 4.79
CA GLU A 71 9.23 -5.88 6.07
C GLU A 71 7.81 -5.49 6.48
N LEU A 72 7.31 -6.00 7.61
CA LEU A 72 6.06 -5.56 8.22
C LEU A 72 6.35 -4.54 9.34
N LYS A 73 5.86 -3.31 9.20
CA LYS A 73 6.17 -2.17 10.07
C LYS A 73 5.06 -1.83 11.11
N GLY A 74 4.14 -2.76 11.36
CA GLY A 74 3.01 -2.52 12.26
C GLY A 74 1.93 -1.64 11.62
N GLU A 75 1.43 -0.61 12.33
CA GLU A 75 0.31 0.20 11.84
C GLU A 75 0.71 1.39 10.96
N ILE A 76 1.91 1.91 11.13
CA ILE A 76 2.38 3.12 10.45
C ILE A 76 3.81 2.92 9.97
N ILE A 77 4.08 3.36 8.74
CA ILE A 77 5.43 3.61 8.25
C ILE A 77 5.67 5.11 8.26
N GLU A 78 6.83 5.51 8.78
CA GLU A 78 7.45 6.81 8.55
C GLU A 78 8.85 6.54 8.01
N SER A 79 9.11 6.91 6.77
CA SER A 79 10.38 6.61 6.08
C SER A 79 10.71 7.70 5.07
N GLN A 80 11.95 7.72 4.61
CA GLN A 80 12.39 8.62 3.55
C GLN A 80 12.84 7.81 2.33
N TYR A 81 12.35 8.18 1.15
CA TYR A 81 12.75 7.62 -0.14
C TYR A 81 13.07 8.77 -1.08
N ASP A 82 14.24 8.76 -1.69
CA ASP A 82 14.74 9.77 -2.63
C ASP A 82 14.57 11.22 -2.12
N GLY A 83 14.80 11.42 -0.83
CA GLY A 83 14.67 12.72 -0.17
C GLY A 83 13.24 13.14 0.18
N LEU A 84 12.21 12.36 -0.20
CA LEU A 84 10.81 12.60 0.17
C LEU A 84 10.46 11.88 1.46
N ASN A 85 9.78 12.59 2.37
CA ASN A 85 9.26 12.01 3.60
C ASN A 85 7.91 11.34 3.33
N PHE A 86 7.84 10.03 3.55
CA PHE A 86 6.64 9.21 3.40
C PHE A 86 6.01 8.89 4.74
N ALA A 87 4.68 8.91 4.78
CA ALA A 87 3.92 8.17 5.78
C ALA A 87 2.94 7.21 5.10
N VAL A 88 2.78 6.02 5.70
CA VAL A 88 1.78 5.05 5.28
C VAL A 88 0.93 4.70 6.50
N TYR A 89 -0.37 4.86 6.39
CA TYR A 89 -1.34 4.48 7.40
C TYR A 89 -2.61 3.99 6.71
N HIS A 90 -3.12 2.82 7.09
CA HIS A 90 -4.26 2.21 6.39
C HIS A 90 -5.46 3.14 6.25
N GLY A 91 -5.79 3.89 7.29
CA GLY A 91 -6.88 4.86 7.23
C GLY A 91 -8.09 4.51 8.09
N THR A 92 -8.04 3.42 8.86
CA THR A 92 -9.11 2.90 9.71
C THR A 92 -9.65 3.96 10.68
N ASN A 93 -8.77 4.74 11.32
CA ASN A 93 -9.18 5.85 12.16
C ASN A 93 -9.09 7.16 11.38
N PHE A 94 -10.25 7.72 11.03
CA PHE A 94 -10.36 8.96 10.26
C PHE A 94 -9.62 10.13 10.92
N ASN A 95 -9.79 10.33 12.23
CA ASN A 95 -9.16 11.45 12.94
C ASN A 95 -7.63 11.32 12.94
N LYS A 96 -7.10 10.10 13.16
CA LYS A 96 -5.65 9.82 13.11
C LYS A 96 -5.09 10.12 11.71
N LYS A 97 -5.80 9.68 10.65
CA LYS A 97 -5.43 9.96 9.27
C LYS A 97 -5.37 11.47 9.00
N GLU A 98 -6.40 12.21 9.38
CA GLU A 98 -6.46 13.66 9.21
C GLU A 98 -5.33 14.38 9.96
N LEU A 99 -5.01 13.97 11.19
CA LEU A 99 -3.90 14.53 11.95
C LEU A 99 -2.55 14.30 11.27
N LEU A 100 -2.31 13.10 10.74
CA LEU A 100 -1.08 12.78 10.01
C LEU A 100 -0.94 13.65 8.76
N ILE A 101 -1.99 13.77 7.95
CA ILE A 101 -2.00 14.60 6.74
C ILE A 101 -1.78 16.09 7.10
N LYS A 102 -2.52 16.59 8.09
CA LYS A 102 -2.44 18.01 8.52
C LYS A 102 -1.17 18.38 9.24
N SER A 103 -0.39 17.40 9.71
CA SER A 103 0.90 17.65 10.38
C SER A 103 1.93 18.37 9.49
N ALA A 104 1.75 18.32 8.18
CA ALA A 104 2.66 18.84 7.16
C ALA A 104 4.10 18.29 7.27
N LYS A 105 4.29 17.14 7.93
CA LYS A 105 5.61 16.50 8.06
C LYS A 105 6.01 15.73 6.80
N TYR A 106 5.02 15.24 6.03
CA TYR A 106 5.23 14.32 4.93
C TYR A 106 5.05 15.00 3.58
N ASP A 107 5.84 14.54 2.61
CA ASP A 107 5.70 14.93 1.21
C ASP A 107 4.69 14.00 0.50
N VAL A 108 4.66 12.72 0.92
CA VAL A 108 3.73 11.71 0.41
C VAL A 108 3.06 10.98 1.58
N PHE A 109 1.74 10.87 1.54
CA PHE A 109 0.94 10.09 2.47
C PHE A 109 0.16 9.02 1.70
N VAL A 110 0.40 7.75 2.03
CA VAL A 110 -0.26 6.60 1.40
C VAL A 110 -1.29 6.00 2.34
N CYS A 111 -2.48 5.72 1.84
CA CYS A 111 -3.53 5.04 2.60
C CYS A 111 -4.30 4.02 1.75
N GLY A 112 -5.16 3.23 2.40
CA GLY A 112 -6.10 2.28 1.81
C GLY A 112 -7.51 2.49 2.37
N HIS A 113 -8.15 1.39 2.82
CA HIS A 113 -9.39 1.31 3.59
C HIS A 113 -10.66 1.73 2.83
N THR A 114 -10.62 2.80 2.05
CA THR A 114 -11.80 3.29 1.34
C THR A 114 -12.07 2.56 0.03
N HIS A 115 -11.14 1.72 -0.42
CA HIS A 115 -11.18 0.97 -1.67
C HIS A 115 -11.27 1.85 -2.94
N ARG A 116 -11.10 3.17 -2.82
CA ARG A 116 -11.21 4.13 -3.93
C ARG A 116 -9.86 4.74 -4.25
N THR A 117 -9.51 4.74 -5.52
CA THR A 117 -8.33 5.46 -5.99
C THR A 117 -8.43 6.94 -5.65
N LEU A 118 -7.34 7.50 -5.15
CA LEU A 118 -7.24 8.92 -4.83
C LEU A 118 -5.80 9.39 -5.11
N SER A 119 -5.69 10.51 -5.79
CA SER A 119 -4.48 11.31 -5.83
C SER A 119 -4.90 12.77 -5.67
N THR A 120 -4.50 13.37 -4.54
CA THR A 120 -4.82 14.77 -4.23
C THR A 120 -3.72 15.37 -3.39
N THR A 121 -3.71 16.70 -3.26
CA THR A 121 -2.71 17.40 -2.45
C THR A 121 -3.40 18.18 -1.33
N PHE A 122 -2.88 18.03 -0.11
CA PHE A 122 -3.28 18.82 1.03
C PHE A 122 -2.06 19.58 1.58
N GLY A 123 -2.05 20.91 1.44
CA GLY A 123 -0.84 21.71 1.71
C GLY A 123 0.31 21.26 0.80
N LYS A 124 1.42 20.80 1.39
CA LYS A 124 2.54 20.20 0.62
C LYS A 124 2.44 18.69 0.43
N THR A 125 1.54 18.03 1.17
CA THR A 125 1.44 16.56 1.23
C THR A 125 0.60 16.02 0.08
N MET A 126 1.19 15.18 -0.76
CA MET A 126 0.46 14.40 -1.75
C MET A 126 -0.17 13.18 -1.05
N VAL A 127 -1.49 13.07 -1.10
CA VAL A 127 -2.25 11.97 -0.51
C VAL A 127 -2.65 10.99 -1.60
N ILE A 128 -2.22 9.74 -1.44
CA ILE A 128 -2.41 8.67 -2.42
C ILE A 128 -3.17 7.51 -1.78
N ASN A 129 -4.21 7.04 -2.45
CA ASN A 129 -4.82 5.75 -2.19
C ASN A 129 -4.78 4.93 -3.49
N PRO A 130 -4.11 3.78 -3.53
CA PRO A 130 -4.01 2.96 -4.75
C PRO A 130 -5.34 2.28 -5.13
N GLY A 131 -6.40 2.45 -4.33
CA GLY A 131 -7.65 1.72 -4.46
C GLY A 131 -7.59 0.36 -3.77
N THR A 132 -8.42 -0.57 -4.21
CA THR A 132 -8.42 -1.96 -3.73
C THR A 132 -7.88 -2.90 -4.80
N ALA A 133 -6.97 -3.79 -4.44
CA ALA A 133 -6.55 -4.86 -5.35
C ALA A 133 -7.54 -6.03 -5.39
N ASN A 134 -8.47 -6.10 -4.45
CA ASN A 134 -9.54 -7.10 -4.46
C ASN A 134 -10.55 -6.91 -5.59
N GLY A 135 -10.99 -5.68 -5.82
CA GLY A 135 -11.76 -5.24 -6.96
C GLY A 135 -13.24 -5.60 -7.02
N TRP A 136 -13.68 -6.72 -6.42
CA TRP A 136 -15.08 -7.16 -6.58
C TRP A 136 -16.04 -6.58 -5.54
N PHE A 137 -15.54 -6.19 -4.38
CA PHE A 137 -16.35 -5.66 -3.29
C PHE A 137 -16.90 -4.28 -3.67
N LEU A 138 -18.20 -4.08 -3.54
CA LEU A 138 -18.92 -2.84 -3.91
C LEU A 138 -18.77 -2.43 -5.39
N GLY A 139 -18.36 -3.33 -6.28
CA GLY A 139 -18.23 -3.05 -7.71
C GLY A 139 -17.03 -2.17 -8.08
N TYR A 140 -16.05 -2.00 -7.18
CA TYR A 140 -14.82 -1.30 -7.52
C TYR A 140 -13.94 -2.14 -8.45
N LYS A 141 -13.22 -1.46 -9.35
CA LYS A 141 -12.17 -2.11 -10.15
C LYS A 141 -10.98 -2.44 -9.26
N ALA A 142 -10.34 -3.56 -9.54
CA ALA A 142 -9.08 -3.90 -8.93
C ALA A 142 -7.98 -2.96 -9.44
N THR A 143 -7.25 -2.31 -8.54
CA THR A 143 -6.24 -1.32 -8.89
C THR A 143 -5.01 -1.43 -8.00
N ALA A 144 -3.89 -0.96 -8.55
CA ALA A 144 -2.67 -0.62 -7.85
C ALA A 144 -2.14 0.71 -8.40
N ALA A 145 -1.01 1.21 -7.89
CA ALA A 145 -0.44 2.46 -8.38
C ALA A 145 1.09 2.38 -8.47
N ILE A 146 1.65 3.02 -9.47
CA ILE A 146 3.08 3.33 -9.59
C ILE A 146 3.27 4.80 -9.26
N PHE A 147 4.25 5.09 -8.43
CA PHE A 147 4.65 6.45 -8.10
C PHE A 147 6.12 6.64 -8.43
N ASP A 148 6.42 7.59 -9.30
CA ASP A 148 7.78 8.00 -9.61
C ASP A 148 8.16 9.15 -8.68
N THR A 149 9.22 8.94 -7.90
CA THR A 149 9.71 9.94 -6.93
C THR A 149 10.41 11.12 -7.59
N THR A 150 10.88 10.95 -8.83
CA THR A 150 11.67 11.96 -9.57
C THR A 150 10.81 13.16 -9.98
N ASP A 151 9.63 12.89 -10.53
CA ASP A 151 8.69 13.93 -11.01
C ASP A 151 7.38 13.97 -10.23
N ARG A 152 7.24 13.08 -9.22
CA ARG A 152 6.04 12.88 -8.40
C ARG A 152 4.81 12.47 -9.22
N HIS A 153 5.05 11.81 -10.34
CA HIS A 153 3.99 11.27 -11.16
C HIS A 153 3.37 10.02 -10.54
N ILE A 154 2.05 9.92 -10.61
CA ILE A 154 1.31 8.72 -10.21
C ILE A 154 0.51 8.16 -11.37
N GLU A 155 0.64 6.86 -11.61
CA GLU A 155 -0.14 6.10 -12.56
C GLU A 155 -0.94 5.03 -11.81
N PHE A 156 -2.26 5.01 -12.01
CA PHE A 156 -3.12 3.92 -11.52
C PHE A 156 -3.21 2.84 -12.57
N ILE A 157 -2.92 1.60 -12.18
CA ILE A 157 -3.00 0.41 -13.03
C ILE A 157 -4.21 -0.43 -12.67
N ASN A 158 -4.90 -0.98 -13.67
CA ASN A 158 -6.00 -1.93 -13.49
C ASN A 158 -5.42 -3.36 -13.43
N LEU A 159 -5.92 -4.16 -12.49
CA LEU A 159 -5.49 -5.54 -12.25
C LEU A 159 -6.46 -6.57 -12.84
#